data_e525a503c23a0aacfd92a5e13b8adf26
#
_entry.id   e525a503c23a0aacfd92a5e13b8adf26
#
_cell.length_a   1.000
_cell.length_b   1.000
_cell.length_c   1.000
_cell.angle_alpha   90.00
_cell.angle_beta   90.00
_cell.angle_gamma   90.00
#
_symmetry.space_group_name_H-M   'P 1'
#
loop_
_entity.id
_entity.type
_entity.pdbx_description
1 polymer ?
#
loop_
_entity_poly.entity_id
_entity_poly.type
_entity_poly.pdbx_seq_one_letter_code
_entity_poly.pdbx_strand_id
1 'polypeptide(L)'
;TYKNPFTSQERDRMIKAATAGLSMRVFVESNIDTIYNDQAWAVRVQGIVSKYRILGTKTAIIGHKKDESSFYLDMFPQWEFVDVDQIEPLGATDIRDLYFKQSFNSNFIKNVVPRSTYDFLMEFRKTEEFQQIIREREFVANYKKQYESLPYPPIFVTTDAVVIQSGHVLMIKRRSEPGKGLWALPGGFVNANTDKSVLDACIRELREETGIKVPAPVLKGSIQDNRVFDAIGRSARGRTITHAFKIV
;
A
#
# COMPACT_ATOMS: atom_id res chain seq x y z
N THR A 1 3.09 -7.07 1.31
CA THR A 1 3.82 -6.44 0.18
C THR A 1 5.09 -5.76 0.69
N TYR A 2 6.10 -5.59 -0.14
CA TYR A 2 7.37 -4.98 0.28
C TYR A 2 7.25 -3.51 0.73
N LYS A 3 6.23 -2.77 0.31
CA LYS A 3 5.96 -1.40 0.79
C LYS A 3 5.42 -1.39 2.22
N ASN A 4 4.59 -2.37 2.56
CA ASN A 4 4.02 -2.58 3.87
C ASN A 4 4.28 -4.03 4.29
N PRO A 5 5.50 -4.35 4.76
CA PRO A 5 5.92 -5.71 5.02
C PRO A 5 5.24 -6.33 6.24
N PHE A 6 4.90 -5.52 7.23
CA PHE A 6 4.36 -5.97 8.50
C PHE A 6 2.84 -5.84 8.54
N THR A 7 2.18 -6.81 9.14
CA THR A 7 0.75 -6.77 9.45
C THR A 7 0.44 -5.68 10.49
N SER A 8 -0.81 -5.30 10.59
CA SER A 8 -1.27 -4.38 11.63
C SER A 8 -0.93 -4.88 13.03
N GLN A 9 -1.12 -6.19 13.29
CA GLN A 9 -0.82 -6.82 14.57
C GLN A 9 0.69 -6.83 14.90
N GLU A 10 1.55 -7.04 13.92
CA GLU A 10 3.00 -6.98 14.10
C GLU A 10 3.46 -5.56 14.40
N ARG A 11 2.90 -4.56 13.71
CA ARG A 11 3.18 -3.14 14.01
C ARG A 11 2.70 -2.76 15.40
N ASP A 12 1.50 -3.18 15.80
CA ASP A 12 0.99 -2.95 17.15
C ASP A 12 1.95 -3.54 18.21
N ARG A 13 2.39 -4.79 18.04
CA ARG A 13 3.36 -5.42 18.95
C ARG A 13 4.68 -4.64 19.04
N MET A 14 5.24 -4.23 17.90
CA MET A 14 6.49 -3.44 17.88
C MET A 14 6.34 -2.11 18.61
N ILE A 15 5.27 -1.37 18.36
CA ILE A 15 5.01 -0.08 18.99
C ILE A 15 4.81 -0.26 20.50
N LYS A 16 3.95 -1.18 20.93
CA LYS A 16 3.71 -1.45 22.36
C LYS A 16 4.98 -1.86 23.10
N ALA A 17 5.80 -2.73 22.49
CA ALA A 17 7.06 -3.14 23.09
C ALA A 17 8.08 -1.99 23.16
N ALA A 18 8.14 -1.13 22.15
CA ALA A 18 9.03 0.02 22.14
C ALA A 18 8.61 1.11 23.13
N THR A 19 7.32 1.20 23.47
CA THR A 19 6.75 2.23 24.35
C THR A 19 6.45 1.74 25.78
N ALA A 20 6.73 0.46 26.08
CA ALA A 20 6.40 -0.16 27.37
C ALA A 20 7.04 0.52 28.61
N GLY A 21 8.17 1.21 28.41
CA GLY A 21 8.87 1.96 29.47
C GLY A 21 8.39 3.40 29.68
N LEU A 22 7.42 3.88 28.89
CA LEU A 22 6.91 5.24 29.02
C LEU A 22 5.93 5.35 30.19
N SER A 23 5.96 6.46 30.91
CA SER A 23 5.03 6.76 32.02
C SER A 23 3.61 7.12 31.55
N MET A 24 3.40 7.29 30.23
CA MET A 24 2.12 7.64 29.62
C MET A 24 1.41 6.38 29.06
N ARG A 25 0.09 6.48 28.95
CA ARG A 25 -0.70 5.44 28.25
C ARG A 25 -0.54 5.58 26.75
N VAL A 26 -0.21 4.49 26.09
CA VAL A 26 -0.10 4.41 24.62
C VAL A 26 -1.20 3.50 24.09
N PHE A 27 -2.05 4.02 23.20
CA PHE A 27 -3.05 3.26 22.46
C PHE A 27 -2.62 3.17 21.02
N VAL A 28 -2.68 1.98 20.45
CA VAL A 28 -2.35 1.72 19.06
C VAL A 28 -3.61 1.29 18.33
N GLU A 29 -4.00 2.07 17.33
CA GLU A 29 -5.19 1.82 16.54
C GLU A 29 -4.82 1.68 15.06
N SER A 30 -5.46 0.72 14.39
CA SER A 30 -5.29 0.52 12.96
C SER A 30 -6.25 1.42 12.19
N ASN A 31 -5.72 2.15 11.23
CA ASN A 31 -6.51 2.91 10.27
C ASN A 31 -6.23 2.42 8.85
N ILE A 32 -7.28 2.33 8.02
CA ILE A 32 -7.15 1.98 6.61
C ILE A 32 -6.84 3.26 5.84
N ASP A 33 -5.77 3.23 5.08
CA ASP A 33 -5.40 4.31 4.19
C ASP A 33 -6.41 4.39 3.02
N THR A 34 -6.84 5.60 2.69
CA THR A 34 -7.81 5.89 1.61
C THR A 34 -7.19 6.83 0.59
N ILE A 35 -6.37 6.27 -0.30
CA ILE A 35 -5.50 6.99 -1.25
C ILE A 35 -6.23 8.08 -2.08
N TYR A 36 -7.55 7.95 -2.27
CA TYR A 36 -8.34 8.89 -3.07
C TYR A 36 -9.40 9.65 -2.25
N ASN A 37 -9.37 9.58 -0.92
CA ASN A 37 -10.36 10.24 -0.06
C ASN A 37 -9.77 10.61 1.30
N ASP A 38 -8.97 11.68 1.29
CA ASP A 38 -8.31 12.20 2.50
C ASP A 38 -9.31 12.69 3.55
N GLN A 39 -10.46 13.20 3.13
CA GLN A 39 -11.52 13.63 4.06
C GLN A 39 -12.08 12.44 4.86
N ALA A 40 -12.37 11.31 4.19
CA ALA A 40 -12.83 10.11 4.89
C ALA A 40 -11.75 9.55 5.83
N TRP A 41 -10.47 9.68 5.46
CA TRP A 41 -9.35 9.32 6.31
C TRP A 41 -9.30 10.22 7.56
N ALA A 42 -9.39 11.54 7.40
CA ALA A 42 -9.37 12.50 8.50
C ALA A 42 -10.54 12.29 9.47
N VAL A 43 -11.76 12.05 8.97
CA VAL A 43 -12.93 11.73 9.81
C VAL A 43 -12.70 10.47 10.64
N ARG A 44 -12.10 9.42 10.08
CA ARG A 44 -11.77 8.21 10.84
C ARG A 44 -10.73 8.49 11.92
N VAL A 45 -9.67 9.25 11.63
CA VAL A 45 -8.65 9.64 12.61
C VAL A 45 -9.31 10.41 13.77
N GLN A 46 -10.18 11.38 13.49
CA GLN A 46 -10.92 12.10 14.51
C GLN A 46 -11.81 11.17 15.35
N GLY A 47 -12.50 10.22 14.70
CA GLY A 47 -13.31 9.22 15.38
C GLY A 47 -12.49 8.29 16.30
N ILE A 48 -11.27 7.91 15.89
CA ILE A 48 -10.35 7.13 16.72
C ILE A 48 -9.91 7.96 17.93
N VAL A 49 -9.43 9.19 17.73
CA VAL A 49 -8.96 10.05 18.80
C VAL A 49 -10.07 10.36 19.80
N SER A 50 -11.30 10.56 19.34
CA SER A 50 -12.45 10.84 20.21
C SER A 50 -12.75 9.73 21.23
N LYS A 51 -12.40 8.48 20.94
CA LYS A 51 -12.57 7.34 21.88
C LYS A 51 -11.71 7.49 23.15
N TYR A 52 -10.56 8.16 23.02
CA TYR A 52 -9.56 8.29 24.08
C TYR A 52 -9.50 9.68 24.68
N ARG A 53 -10.26 10.63 24.11
CA ARG A 53 -10.27 12.00 24.57
C ARG A 53 -10.89 12.11 25.96
N ILE A 54 -10.17 12.76 26.87
CA ILE A 54 -10.66 13.10 28.21
C ILE A 54 -11.32 14.49 28.12
N LEU A 55 -12.51 14.63 28.67
CA LEU A 55 -13.23 15.91 28.70
C LEU A 55 -12.39 16.97 29.40
N GLY A 56 -12.30 18.16 28.79
CA GLY A 56 -11.50 19.29 29.32
C GLY A 56 -10.01 19.25 29.00
N THR A 57 -9.52 18.22 28.28
CA THR A 57 -8.12 18.18 27.84
C THR A 57 -7.95 18.71 26.41
N LYS A 58 -6.76 19.28 26.13
CA LYS A 58 -6.36 19.64 24.77
C LYS A 58 -5.90 18.39 24.02
N THR A 59 -6.11 18.39 22.73
CA THR A 59 -5.58 17.38 21.80
C THR A 59 -4.51 18.01 20.94
N ALA A 60 -3.40 17.33 20.76
CA ALA A 60 -2.33 17.76 19.86
C ALA A 60 -2.01 16.65 18.86
N ILE A 61 -1.55 17.02 17.66
CA ILE A 61 -0.92 16.15 16.69
C ILE A 61 0.59 16.39 16.76
N ILE A 62 1.37 15.32 16.86
CA ILE A 62 2.82 15.37 16.93
C ILE A 62 3.38 14.86 15.62
N GLY A 63 4.29 15.58 15.01
CA GLY A 63 4.92 15.17 13.77
C GLY A 63 6.04 16.11 13.35
N HIS A 64 6.70 15.74 12.26
CA HIS A 64 7.72 16.54 11.60
C HIS A 64 7.25 16.90 10.19
N LYS A 65 7.25 18.20 9.86
CA LYS A 65 6.95 18.66 8.49
C LYS A 65 8.18 18.52 7.62
N LYS A 66 8.26 17.40 6.91
CA LYS A 66 9.38 17.06 6.05
C LYS A 66 9.31 17.75 4.67
N ASP A 67 8.17 17.62 4.01
CA ASP A 67 7.89 18.09 2.65
C ASP A 67 6.37 18.14 2.41
N GLU A 68 5.95 18.34 1.17
CA GLU A 68 4.53 18.38 0.80
C GLU A 68 3.74 17.10 1.17
N SER A 69 4.41 15.96 1.34
CA SER A 69 3.76 14.73 1.80
C SER A 69 3.28 14.79 3.25
N SER A 70 3.71 15.80 4.01
CA SER A 70 3.29 16.05 5.39
C SER A 70 1.98 16.86 5.49
N PHE A 71 1.28 17.12 4.38
CA PHE A 71 0.03 17.89 4.33
C PHE A 71 -1.04 17.39 5.31
N TYR A 72 -1.05 16.10 5.62
CA TYR A 72 -2.00 15.48 6.55
C TYR A 72 -1.92 16.07 7.97
N LEU A 73 -0.79 16.65 8.38
CA LEU A 73 -0.63 17.31 9.67
C LEU A 73 -1.51 18.58 9.77
N ASP A 74 -1.79 19.23 8.64
CA ASP A 74 -2.61 20.42 8.54
C ASP A 74 -4.12 20.12 8.38
N MET A 75 -4.50 18.85 8.27
CA MET A 75 -5.90 18.44 8.14
C MET A 75 -6.70 18.51 9.45
N PHE A 76 -6.06 18.81 10.56
CA PHE A 76 -6.67 18.86 11.89
C PHE A 76 -6.49 20.24 12.54
N PRO A 77 -7.06 21.32 11.99
CA PRO A 77 -6.88 22.68 12.50
C PRO A 77 -7.42 22.89 13.93
N GLN A 78 -8.25 21.99 14.42
CA GLN A 78 -8.78 21.98 15.78
C GLN A 78 -7.80 21.37 16.81
N TRP A 79 -6.67 20.81 16.39
CA TRP A 79 -5.65 20.24 17.27
C TRP A 79 -4.40 21.10 17.23
N GLU A 80 -3.72 21.19 18.38
CA GLU A 80 -2.42 21.85 18.47
C GLU A 80 -1.38 21.01 17.71
N PHE A 81 -0.58 21.65 16.84
CA PHE A 81 0.52 20.96 16.18
C PHE A 81 1.79 21.12 17.02
N VAL A 82 2.40 19.98 17.36
CA VAL A 82 3.69 19.91 18.04
C VAL A 82 4.72 19.40 17.05
N ASP A 83 5.57 20.29 16.56
CA ASP A 83 6.69 19.92 15.72
C ASP A 83 7.77 19.22 16.55
N VAL A 84 8.31 18.15 16.04
CA VAL A 84 9.41 17.41 16.67
C VAL A 84 10.55 17.27 15.66
N ASP A 85 11.74 17.62 16.10
CA ASP A 85 12.92 17.48 15.25
C ASP A 85 13.17 16.04 14.85
N GLN A 86 13.62 15.85 13.62
CA GLN A 86 14.07 14.57 13.16
C GLN A 86 15.42 14.24 13.83
N ILE A 87 15.44 13.18 14.64
CA ILE A 87 16.63 12.79 15.42
C ILE A 87 17.77 12.34 14.50
N GLU A 88 17.41 11.63 13.40
CA GLU A 88 18.37 11.14 12.41
C GLU A 88 17.84 11.46 11.01
N PRO A 89 18.70 11.70 10.00
CA PRO A 89 18.27 11.97 8.63
C PRO A 89 17.66 10.75 7.91
N LEU A 90 17.29 9.71 8.66
CA LEU A 90 16.78 8.46 8.16
C LEU A 90 15.29 8.33 8.40
N GLY A 91 14.54 8.19 7.32
CA GLY A 91 13.12 7.85 7.37
C GLY A 91 12.88 6.35 7.48
N ALA A 92 11.65 5.97 7.83
CA ALA A 92 11.25 4.55 7.87
C ALA A 92 11.42 3.83 6.52
N THR A 93 11.39 4.55 5.42
CA THR A 93 11.64 4.00 4.07
C THR A 93 13.10 3.61 3.91
N ASP A 94 14.03 4.47 4.33
CA ASP A 94 15.47 4.22 4.25
C ASP A 94 15.85 3.02 5.11
N ILE A 95 15.32 2.95 6.34
CA ILE A 95 15.53 1.82 7.25
C ILE A 95 15.02 0.51 6.63
N ARG A 96 13.81 0.52 6.03
CA ARG A 96 13.27 -0.66 5.34
C ARG A 96 14.12 -1.08 4.15
N ASP A 97 14.59 -0.12 3.37
CA ASP A 97 15.43 -0.40 2.22
C ASP A 97 16.75 -1.03 2.63
N LEU A 98 17.37 -0.55 3.71
CA LEU A 98 18.58 -1.15 4.26
C LEU A 98 18.31 -2.52 4.87
N TYR A 99 17.19 -2.71 5.57
CA TYR A 99 16.81 -3.97 6.21
C TYR A 99 16.57 -5.10 5.19
N PHE A 100 15.98 -4.79 4.04
CA PHE A 100 15.69 -5.78 2.99
C PHE A 100 16.79 -5.91 1.92
N LYS A 101 17.93 -5.22 2.07
CA LYS A 101 19.08 -5.42 1.18
C LYS A 101 19.77 -6.77 1.42
N GLN A 102 20.34 -7.35 0.35
CA GLN A 102 21.18 -8.54 0.47
C GLN A 102 22.40 -8.27 1.35
N SER A 103 23.02 -7.09 1.25
CA SER A 103 24.12 -6.63 2.10
C SER A 103 23.63 -6.07 3.44
N PHE A 104 22.80 -6.83 4.14
CA PHE A 104 22.22 -6.41 5.40
C PHE A 104 23.27 -6.19 6.48
N ASN A 105 23.24 -5.02 7.12
CA ASN A 105 24.08 -4.67 8.25
C ASN A 105 23.26 -4.65 9.55
N SER A 106 23.35 -5.71 10.33
CA SER A 106 22.60 -5.85 11.58
C SER A 106 22.98 -4.81 12.64
N ASN A 107 24.25 -4.40 12.69
CA ASN A 107 24.71 -3.40 13.65
C ASN A 107 24.13 -2.02 13.35
N PHE A 108 23.99 -1.67 12.07
CA PHE A 108 23.35 -0.44 11.69
C PHE A 108 21.90 -0.41 12.16
N ILE A 109 21.11 -1.43 11.84
CA ILE A 109 19.70 -1.50 12.25
C ILE A 109 19.55 -1.47 13.77
N LYS A 110 20.45 -2.16 14.51
CA LYS A 110 20.45 -2.18 15.96
C LYS A 110 20.57 -0.78 16.59
N ASN A 111 21.29 0.13 15.93
CA ASN A 111 21.54 1.46 16.43
C ASN A 111 20.44 2.48 16.07
N VAL A 112 19.62 2.19 15.06
CA VAL A 112 18.63 3.16 14.54
C VAL A 112 17.17 2.80 14.88
N VAL A 113 16.93 1.65 15.52
CA VAL A 113 15.59 1.26 15.98
C VAL A 113 15.61 0.87 17.46
N PRO A 114 14.47 0.94 18.17
CA PRO A 114 14.36 0.42 19.54
C PRO A 114 14.78 -1.05 19.64
N ARG A 115 15.36 -1.43 20.75
CA ARG A 115 15.86 -2.79 20.97
C ARG A 115 14.81 -3.88 20.71
N SER A 116 13.59 -3.68 21.21
CA SER A 116 12.47 -4.59 20.98
C SER A 116 12.10 -4.72 19.51
N THR A 117 12.15 -3.63 18.76
CA THR A 117 11.95 -3.62 17.30
C THR A 117 13.08 -4.38 16.59
N TYR A 118 14.33 -4.17 16.99
CA TYR A 118 15.45 -4.92 16.43
C TYR A 118 15.29 -6.43 16.64
N ASP A 119 14.95 -6.85 17.85
CA ASP A 119 14.76 -8.27 18.16
C ASP A 119 13.63 -8.88 17.31
N PHE A 120 12.52 -8.18 17.15
CA PHE A 120 11.44 -8.57 16.24
C PHE A 120 11.93 -8.70 14.78
N LEU A 121 12.67 -7.72 14.28
CA LEU A 121 13.19 -7.72 12.91
C LEU A 121 14.14 -8.91 12.68
N MET A 122 14.98 -9.28 13.65
CA MET A 122 15.87 -10.44 13.54
C MET A 122 15.10 -11.75 13.46
N GLU A 123 14.02 -11.90 14.23
CA GLU A 123 13.14 -13.07 14.13
C GLU A 123 12.37 -13.11 12.82
N PHE A 124 11.84 -11.97 12.38
CA PHE A 124 11.10 -11.86 11.11
C PHE A 124 11.95 -12.27 9.89
N ARG A 125 13.29 -12.01 9.92
CA ARG A 125 14.20 -12.46 8.85
C ARG A 125 14.24 -13.98 8.65
N LYS A 126 13.85 -14.76 9.66
CA LYS A 126 13.84 -16.23 9.61
C LYS A 126 12.56 -16.79 9.00
N THR A 127 11.56 -15.94 8.74
CA THR A 127 10.23 -16.35 8.27
C THR A 127 10.15 -16.48 6.74
N GLU A 128 9.19 -17.26 6.27
CA GLU A 128 8.88 -17.37 4.84
C GLU A 128 8.31 -16.06 4.27
N GLU A 129 7.60 -15.29 5.09
CA GLU A 129 7.09 -13.97 4.73
C GLU A 129 8.23 -13.01 4.37
N PHE A 130 9.34 -13.04 5.12
CA PHE A 130 10.53 -12.27 4.77
C PHE A 130 11.10 -12.70 3.42
N GLN A 131 11.24 -14.00 3.17
CA GLN A 131 11.74 -14.51 1.90
C GLN A 131 10.83 -14.14 0.73
N GLN A 132 9.52 -14.15 0.93
CA GLN A 132 8.56 -13.71 -0.07
C GLN A 132 8.74 -12.22 -0.41
N ILE A 133 8.96 -11.37 0.60
CA ILE A 133 9.22 -9.93 0.39
C ILE A 133 10.52 -9.71 -0.39
N ILE A 134 11.57 -10.48 -0.12
CA ILE A 134 12.83 -10.42 -0.88
C ILE A 134 12.58 -10.77 -2.34
N ARG A 135 11.87 -11.87 -2.62
CA ARG A 135 11.52 -12.27 -4.00
C ARG A 135 10.70 -11.18 -4.72
N GLU A 136 9.72 -10.59 -4.03
CA GLU A 136 8.92 -9.50 -4.58
C GLU A 136 9.78 -8.27 -4.93
N ARG A 137 10.71 -7.89 -4.04
CA ARG A 137 11.64 -6.76 -4.27
C ARG A 137 12.56 -7.01 -5.46
N GLU A 138 13.14 -8.19 -5.54
CA GLU A 138 14.02 -8.59 -6.66
C GLU A 138 13.23 -8.58 -7.98
N PHE A 139 12.01 -9.12 -7.98
CA PHE A 139 11.15 -9.07 -9.15
C PHE A 139 10.91 -7.63 -9.62
N VAL A 140 10.52 -6.74 -8.70
CA VAL A 140 10.27 -5.32 -9.02
C VAL A 140 11.54 -4.62 -9.52
N ALA A 141 12.68 -4.89 -8.90
CA ALA A 141 13.96 -4.31 -9.33
C ALA A 141 14.33 -4.77 -10.75
N ASN A 142 14.21 -6.05 -11.04
CA ASN A 142 14.49 -6.63 -12.35
C ASN A 142 13.49 -6.11 -13.41
N TYR A 143 12.22 -5.95 -13.03
CA TYR A 143 11.21 -5.37 -13.91
C TYR A 143 11.57 -3.94 -14.32
N LYS A 144 11.99 -3.11 -13.38
CA LYS A 144 12.40 -1.71 -13.65
C LYS A 144 13.64 -1.62 -14.54
N LYS A 145 14.63 -2.51 -14.34
CA LYS A 145 15.85 -2.53 -15.17
C LYS A 145 15.57 -2.66 -16.67
N GLN A 146 14.48 -3.33 -17.06
CA GLN A 146 14.11 -3.47 -18.48
C GLN A 146 13.83 -2.14 -19.18
N TYR A 147 13.55 -1.10 -18.41
CA TYR A 147 13.17 0.22 -18.90
C TYR A 147 14.20 1.32 -18.60
N GLU A 148 15.33 0.99 -17.96
CA GLU A 148 16.35 1.97 -17.56
C GLU A 148 17.04 2.63 -18.77
N SER A 149 17.07 1.94 -19.92
CA SER A 149 17.66 2.47 -21.15
C SER A 149 16.72 3.38 -21.94
N LEU A 150 15.45 3.49 -21.55
CA LEU A 150 14.51 4.38 -22.24
C LEU A 150 14.78 5.84 -21.91
N PRO A 151 14.61 6.77 -22.88
CA PRO A 151 14.82 8.20 -22.66
C PRO A 151 13.85 8.79 -21.64
N TYR A 152 12.69 8.18 -21.45
CA TYR A 152 11.67 8.56 -20.48
C TYR A 152 11.10 7.32 -19.78
N PRO A 153 10.76 7.41 -18.48
CA PRO A 153 10.07 6.33 -17.77
C PRO A 153 8.74 5.97 -18.44
N PRO A 154 8.42 4.70 -18.64
CA PRO A 154 7.17 4.29 -19.27
C PRO A 154 5.98 4.55 -18.37
N ILE A 155 4.85 4.87 -18.97
CA ILE A 155 3.53 4.89 -18.33
C ILE A 155 2.79 3.62 -18.76
N PHE A 156 2.41 2.81 -17.78
CA PHE A 156 1.68 1.58 -18.01
C PHE A 156 0.17 1.81 -17.94
N VAL A 157 -0.55 1.27 -18.88
CA VAL A 157 -2.02 1.26 -18.86
C VAL A 157 -2.48 -0.14 -18.47
N THR A 158 -3.33 -0.21 -17.45
CA THR A 158 -3.92 -1.45 -16.94
C THR A 158 -5.44 -1.31 -16.85
N THR A 159 -6.11 -2.44 -16.68
CA THR A 159 -7.55 -2.50 -16.50
C THR A 159 -7.91 -3.48 -15.39
N ASP A 160 -8.97 -3.18 -14.65
CA ASP A 160 -9.54 -4.05 -13.62
C ASP A 160 -11.04 -4.22 -13.85
N ALA A 161 -11.56 -5.43 -13.68
CA ALA A 161 -12.98 -5.75 -13.72
C ALA A 161 -13.55 -5.83 -12.28
N VAL A 162 -14.42 -4.90 -11.93
CA VAL A 162 -15.18 -4.90 -10.67
C VAL A 162 -16.52 -5.58 -10.92
N VAL A 163 -16.51 -6.93 -10.92
CA VAL A 163 -17.72 -7.72 -11.16
C VAL A 163 -18.48 -7.89 -9.85
N ILE A 164 -19.74 -7.44 -9.84
CA ILE A 164 -20.62 -7.51 -8.67
C ILE A 164 -21.82 -8.38 -9.02
N GLN A 165 -22.04 -9.43 -8.24
CA GLN A 165 -23.21 -10.29 -8.37
C GLN A 165 -23.75 -10.63 -6.99
N SER A 166 -25.05 -10.43 -6.76
CA SER A 166 -25.72 -10.73 -5.50
C SER A 166 -25.02 -10.19 -4.24
N GLY A 167 -24.52 -8.94 -4.34
CA GLY A 167 -23.80 -8.28 -3.23
C GLY A 167 -22.36 -8.74 -3.01
N HIS A 168 -21.82 -9.60 -3.88
CA HIS A 168 -20.44 -10.10 -3.80
C HIS A 168 -19.59 -9.54 -4.92
N VAL A 169 -18.31 -9.32 -4.63
CA VAL A 169 -17.31 -8.92 -5.61
C VAL A 169 -16.48 -10.13 -6.01
N LEU A 170 -16.31 -10.34 -7.33
CA LEU A 170 -15.43 -11.37 -7.85
C LEU A 170 -13.97 -11.02 -7.62
N MET A 171 -13.24 -11.92 -6.98
CA MET A 171 -11.82 -11.76 -6.69
C MET A 171 -11.04 -12.98 -7.18
N ILE A 172 -9.79 -12.76 -7.55
CA ILE A 172 -8.82 -13.80 -7.91
C ILE A 172 -7.64 -13.82 -6.94
N LYS A 173 -6.96 -14.96 -6.82
CA LYS A 173 -5.63 -15.01 -6.20
C LYS A 173 -4.55 -14.79 -7.24
N ARG A 174 -3.71 -13.79 -7.02
CA ARG A 174 -2.58 -13.51 -7.93
C ARG A 174 -1.64 -14.71 -8.03
N ARG A 175 -1.28 -15.07 -9.25
CA ARG A 175 -0.37 -16.20 -9.53
C ARG A 175 1.09 -15.77 -9.61
N SER A 176 1.34 -14.49 -9.88
CA SER A 176 2.68 -13.91 -10.14
C SER A 176 2.99 -12.73 -9.23
N GLU A 177 4.29 -12.43 -9.07
CA GLU A 177 4.75 -11.22 -8.41
C GLU A 177 4.42 -9.95 -9.26
N PRO A 178 4.29 -8.80 -8.63
CA PRO A 178 4.29 -8.56 -7.20
C PRO A 178 2.96 -8.95 -6.57
N GLY A 179 2.97 -9.35 -5.31
CA GLY A 179 1.77 -9.70 -4.55
C GLY A 179 1.22 -11.09 -4.83
N LYS A 180 2.07 -12.05 -5.21
CA LYS A 180 1.67 -13.46 -5.39
C LYS A 180 0.91 -13.99 -4.17
N GLY A 181 -0.23 -14.66 -4.42
CA GLY A 181 -1.09 -15.22 -3.36
C GLY A 181 -2.07 -14.23 -2.72
N LEU A 182 -1.97 -12.94 -3.00
CA LEU A 182 -2.92 -11.93 -2.52
C LEU A 182 -4.20 -11.94 -3.38
N TRP A 183 -5.30 -11.51 -2.77
CA TRP A 183 -6.56 -11.26 -3.46
C TRP A 183 -6.47 -9.99 -4.30
N ALA A 184 -6.99 -10.05 -5.52
CA ALA A 184 -7.06 -8.92 -6.45
C ALA A 184 -8.34 -8.99 -7.28
N LEU A 185 -8.70 -7.86 -7.87
CA LEU A 185 -9.68 -7.84 -8.96
C LEU A 185 -9.08 -8.53 -10.19
N PRO A 186 -9.87 -9.22 -11.03
CA PRO A 186 -9.42 -9.66 -12.33
C PRO A 186 -8.97 -8.48 -13.18
N GLY A 187 -7.77 -8.58 -13.79
CA GLY A 187 -7.25 -7.48 -14.59
C GLY A 187 -5.76 -7.56 -14.86
N GLY A 188 -5.29 -6.75 -15.80
CA GLY A 188 -3.91 -6.78 -16.25
C GLY A 188 -3.53 -5.60 -17.14
N PHE A 189 -2.42 -5.76 -17.84
CA PHE A 189 -1.93 -4.76 -18.79
C PHE A 189 -2.72 -4.79 -20.10
N VAL A 190 -2.93 -3.58 -20.64
CA VAL A 190 -3.40 -3.46 -22.02
C VAL A 190 -2.29 -3.97 -22.95
N ASN A 191 -2.62 -4.92 -23.82
CA ASN A 191 -1.70 -5.41 -24.84
C ASN A 191 -1.80 -4.50 -26.08
N ALA A 192 -0.73 -3.76 -26.34
CA ALA A 192 -0.67 -2.78 -27.43
C ALA A 192 -0.88 -3.39 -28.83
N ASN A 193 -0.64 -4.69 -28.99
CA ASN A 193 -0.73 -5.35 -30.27
C ASN A 193 -2.08 -6.04 -30.53
N THR A 194 -2.82 -6.40 -29.49
CA THR A 194 -4.02 -7.25 -29.61
C THR A 194 -5.29 -6.61 -29.08
N ASP A 195 -5.20 -5.77 -28.07
CA ASP A 195 -6.39 -5.14 -27.47
C ASP A 195 -6.79 -3.89 -28.27
N LYS A 196 -7.99 -3.91 -28.84
CA LYS A 196 -8.50 -2.77 -29.65
C LYS A 196 -8.87 -1.56 -28.79
N SER A 197 -9.14 -1.79 -27.48
CA SER A 197 -9.48 -0.76 -26.50
C SER A 197 -9.14 -1.24 -25.09
N VAL A 198 -9.10 -0.30 -24.13
CA VAL A 198 -8.94 -0.62 -22.69
C VAL A 198 -10.08 -1.51 -22.21
N LEU A 199 -11.30 -1.35 -22.76
CA LEU A 199 -12.43 -2.21 -22.45
C LEU A 199 -12.23 -3.63 -22.98
N ASP A 200 -11.69 -3.79 -24.19
CA ASP A 200 -11.40 -5.13 -24.75
C ASP A 200 -10.36 -5.84 -23.87
N ALA A 201 -9.33 -5.12 -23.41
CA ALA A 201 -8.36 -5.64 -22.47
C ALA A 201 -9.04 -6.12 -21.17
N CYS A 202 -9.97 -5.33 -20.60
CA CYS A 202 -10.71 -5.69 -19.40
C CYS A 202 -11.48 -7.01 -19.57
N ILE A 203 -12.22 -7.14 -20.65
CA ILE A 203 -13.01 -8.35 -20.94
C ILE A 203 -12.12 -9.57 -21.22
N ARG A 204 -10.99 -9.37 -21.91
CA ARG A 204 -10.00 -10.43 -22.15
C ARG A 204 -9.43 -10.94 -20.81
N GLU A 205 -8.87 -10.03 -19.99
CA GLU A 205 -8.27 -10.37 -18.69
C GLU A 205 -9.29 -11.05 -17.76
N LEU A 206 -10.52 -10.50 -17.66
CA LEU A 206 -11.59 -11.13 -16.87
C LEU A 206 -11.83 -12.56 -17.28
N ARG A 207 -11.91 -12.86 -18.58
CA ARG A 207 -12.15 -14.22 -19.07
C ARG A 207 -10.96 -15.16 -18.88
N GLU A 208 -9.74 -14.67 -19.10
CA GLU A 208 -8.50 -15.44 -18.93
C GLU A 208 -8.26 -15.83 -17.48
N GLU A 209 -8.48 -14.89 -16.53
CA GLU A 209 -8.17 -15.11 -15.12
C GLU A 209 -9.27 -15.88 -14.38
N THR A 210 -10.54 -15.77 -14.80
CA THR A 210 -11.67 -16.38 -14.09
C THR A 210 -12.28 -17.58 -14.82
N GLY A 211 -12.02 -17.72 -16.12
CA GLY A 211 -12.65 -18.75 -16.94
C GLY A 211 -14.14 -18.54 -17.20
N ILE A 212 -14.68 -17.34 -16.94
CA ILE A 212 -16.10 -17.03 -17.14
C ILE A 212 -16.50 -17.27 -18.61
N LYS A 213 -17.64 -17.97 -18.82
CA LYS A 213 -18.13 -18.36 -20.16
C LYS A 213 -19.11 -17.36 -20.78
N VAL A 214 -19.42 -16.28 -20.05
CA VAL A 214 -20.31 -15.25 -20.57
C VAL A 214 -19.72 -14.61 -21.83
N PRO A 215 -20.50 -14.47 -22.94
CA PRO A 215 -20.01 -13.85 -24.16
C PRO A 215 -19.57 -12.40 -23.95
N ALA A 216 -18.48 -11.99 -24.63
CA ALA A 216 -17.94 -10.63 -24.50
C ALA A 216 -18.96 -9.51 -24.76
N PRO A 217 -19.87 -9.60 -25.76
CA PRO A 217 -20.91 -8.57 -25.94
C PRO A 217 -21.83 -8.42 -24.73
N VAL A 218 -22.16 -9.51 -24.03
CA VAL A 218 -23.01 -9.50 -22.84
C VAL A 218 -22.26 -8.81 -21.68
N LEU A 219 -21.01 -9.18 -21.45
CA LEU A 219 -20.17 -8.53 -20.43
C LEU A 219 -20.03 -7.03 -20.71
N LYS A 220 -19.80 -6.63 -21.95
CA LYS A 220 -19.74 -5.22 -22.35
C LYS A 220 -21.06 -4.48 -22.08
N GLY A 221 -22.19 -5.14 -22.37
CA GLY A 221 -23.52 -4.58 -22.11
C GLY A 221 -23.88 -4.47 -20.63
N SER A 222 -23.18 -5.19 -19.76
CA SER A 222 -23.38 -5.18 -18.29
C SER A 222 -22.53 -4.13 -17.57
N ILE A 223 -21.76 -3.31 -18.29
CA ILE A 223 -20.95 -2.25 -17.70
C ILE A 223 -21.84 -1.12 -17.25
N GLN A 224 -21.72 -0.75 -15.98
CA GLN A 224 -22.49 0.34 -15.38
C GLN A 224 -21.65 1.62 -15.13
N ASP A 225 -20.34 1.46 -14.91
CA ASP A 225 -19.45 2.59 -14.59
C ASP A 225 -18.02 2.27 -15.00
N ASN A 226 -17.23 3.33 -15.22
CA ASN A 226 -15.79 3.24 -15.47
C ASN A 226 -15.10 4.36 -14.70
N ARG A 227 -14.07 4.02 -13.93
CA ARG A 227 -13.25 5.00 -13.19
C ARG A 227 -11.78 4.81 -13.46
N VAL A 228 -11.06 5.92 -13.50
CA VAL A 228 -9.62 5.94 -13.67
C VAL A 228 -8.94 6.11 -12.32
N PHE A 229 -7.91 5.30 -12.08
CA PHE A 229 -7.08 5.34 -10.89
C PHE A 229 -5.61 5.54 -11.31
N ASP A 230 -5.08 6.72 -11.04
CA ASP A 230 -3.78 7.17 -11.55
C ASP A 230 -2.85 7.76 -10.49
N ALA A 231 -3.11 7.57 -9.19
CA ALA A 231 -2.28 8.09 -8.12
C ALA A 231 -0.80 7.69 -8.30
N ILE A 232 0.09 8.65 -8.09
CA ILE A 232 1.54 8.42 -8.16
C ILE A 232 1.92 7.37 -7.12
N GLY A 233 2.74 6.41 -7.53
CA GLY A 233 3.26 5.39 -6.63
C GLY A 233 2.28 4.27 -6.26
N ARG A 234 1.06 4.21 -6.83
CA ARG A 234 0.10 3.12 -6.60
C ARG A 234 0.63 1.74 -7.03
N SER A 235 1.50 1.70 -8.03
CA SER A 235 2.16 0.47 -8.48
C SER A 235 3.65 0.50 -8.19
N ALA A 236 4.19 -0.63 -7.74
CA ALA A 236 5.62 -0.81 -7.51
C ALA A 236 6.44 -0.85 -8.80
N ARG A 237 5.83 -1.30 -9.91
CA ARG A 237 6.50 -1.49 -11.21
C ARG A 237 6.78 -0.18 -11.95
N GLY A 238 6.04 0.90 -11.64
CA GLY A 238 6.21 2.20 -12.28
C GLY A 238 4.89 2.97 -12.33
N ARG A 239 4.88 4.10 -13.04
CA ARG A 239 3.69 4.90 -13.26
C ARG A 239 2.63 4.06 -13.95
N THR A 240 1.47 3.89 -13.31
CA THR A 240 0.39 3.04 -13.82
C THR A 240 -0.93 3.78 -13.76
N ILE A 241 -1.65 3.80 -14.88
CA ILE A 241 -3.01 4.29 -15.01
C ILE A 241 -3.92 3.07 -15.16
N THR A 242 -4.88 2.91 -14.27
CA THR A 242 -5.82 1.78 -14.31
C THR A 242 -7.23 2.28 -14.61
N HIS A 243 -7.86 1.67 -15.60
CA HIS A 243 -9.29 1.79 -15.85
C HIS A 243 -10.03 0.65 -15.16
N ALA A 244 -10.88 0.96 -14.19
CA ALA A 244 -11.69 -0.03 -13.49
C ALA A 244 -13.13 0.03 -14.02
N PHE A 245 -13.64 -1.08 -14.55
CA PHE A 245 -14.98 -1.21 -15.11
C PHE A 245 -15.89 -1.95 -14.13
N LYS A 246 -16.98 -1.30 -13.71
CA LYS A 246 -18.01 -1.93 -12.89
C LYS A 246 -18.97 -2.71 -13.78
N ILE A 247 -19.05 -4.02 -13.57
CA ILE A 247 -19.89 -4.97 -14.29
C ILE A 247 -20.88 -5.59 -13.30
N VAL A 248 -22.18 -5.53 -13.63
CA VAL A 248 -23.26 -6.03 -12.77
C VAL A 248 -24.18 -6.97 -13.54
#